data_3dd894fcd6aab452eb18c9b2ddc27bad
#
_entry.id   3dd894fcd6aab452eb18c9b2ddc27bad
#
_cell.length_a   1.000
_cell.length_b   1.000
_cell.length_c   1.000
_cell.angle_alpha   90.00
_cell.angle_beta   90.00
_cell.angle_gamma   90.00
#
_symmetry.space_group_name_H-M   'P 1'
#
loop_
_entity.id
_entity.type
_entity.pdbx_description
1 polymer ?
#
loop_
_entity_poly.entity_id
_entity_poly.type
_entity_poly.pdbx_seq_one_letter_code
_entity_poly.pdbx_strand_id
1 'polypeptide(L)'
;MAFRLEPGPLNQETKALAVKELRETEENIKNGIEALRKLLEEDKTMYFRTDDEFLIIFLRPCKYYPESAYALMQRISDFKVKNAALLDNLVPMDERTAMFENNVVNVLKGRDHKGRRVLIVNTGKTWDPSKVNADSLFRIFYLIHEAAVLEPETQVRGVVVIMDFDGLSMKQVMGLSPSFSMRLLSFIQDAMPLRLKEVHIVKQPFLFDLVWRMFKPFVREKLRKRMYFHGSKMNSLHTHMAPSHLPKNYGGELPEIDYTAADWFPAFQDCEDSIKAWNTYGYRKD
;
A
#
# COMPACT_ATOMS: atom_id res chain seq x y z
N MET A 1 -9.23 17.45 -11.70
CA MET A 1 -7.77 17.54 -11.52
C MET A 1 -7.14 16.20 -11.83
N ALA A 2 -5.98 16.17 -12.47
CA ALA A 2 -5.20 14.95 -12.63
C ALA A 2 -4.67 14.49 -11.25
N PHE A 3 -4.50 13.20 -11.04
CA PHE A 3 -3.84 12.66 -9.86
C PHE A 3 -2.35 13.06 -9.87
N ARG A 4 -1.84 13.45 -8.71
CA ARG A 4 -0.41 13.74 -8.51
C ARG A 4 0.03 13.21 -7.15
N LEU A 5 1.29 12.81 -7.07
CA LEU A 5 1.95 12.57 -5.78
C LEU A 5 2.23 13.90 -5.08
N GLU A 6 2.24 13.86 -3.77
CA GLU A 6 2.43 15.01 -2.88
C GLU A 6 3.72 14.84 -2.06
N PRO A 7 4.91 15.00 -2.67
CA PRO A 7 6.18 14.78 -1.97
C PRO A 7 6.58 15.95 -1.07
N GLY A 8 5.72 16.96 -0.94
CA GLY A 8 5.98 18.17 -0.16
C GLY A 8 6.05 17.94 1.35
N PRO A 9 6.50 18.94 2.12
CA PRO A 9 6.60 18.84 3.57
C PRO A 9 5.24 18.69 4.22
N LEU A 10 5.21 18.07 5.41
CA LEU A 10 3.99 17.92 6.21
C LEU A 10 3.38 19.29 6.56
N ASN A 11 2.05 19.38 6.47
CA ASN A 11 1.32 20.53 7.01
C ASN A 11 1.30 20.51 8.55
N GLN A 12 0.90 21.61 9.18
CA GLN A 12 0.94 21.75 10.64
C GLN A 12 0.06 20.74 11.38
N GLU A 13 -1.12 20.43 10.84
CA GLU A 13 -2.04 19.45 11.42
C GLU A 13 -1.42 18.05 11.41
N THR A 14 -0.80 17.66 10.29
CA THR A 14 -0.16 16.35 10.15
C THR A 14 1.12 16.25 10.98
N LYS A 15 1.87 17.36 11.16
CA LYS A 15 2.99 17.40 12.12
C LYS A 15 2.51 17.13 13.55
N ALA A 16 1.43 17.78 13.99
CA ALA A 16 0.85 17.54 15.31
C ALA A 16 0.38 16.07 15.46
N LEU A 17 -0.24 15.51 14.41
CA LEU A 17 -0.64 14.10 14.38
C LEU A 17 0.58 13.16 14.47
N ALA A 18 1.66 13.46 13.76
CA ALA A 18 2.90 12.68 13.80
C ALA A 18 3.52 12.67 15.20
N VAL A 19 3.55 13.79 15.88
CA VAL A 19 3.98 13.85 17.29
C VAL A 19 3.09 12.97 18.17
N LYS A 20 1.77 13.11 18.03
CA LYS A 20 0.78 12.38 18.86
C LYS A 20 0.79 10.86 18.63
N GLU A 21 0.79 10.42 17.36
CA GLU A 21 0.64 9.00 17.01
C GLU A 21 1.97 8.27 16.83
N LEU A 22 3.02 8.98 16.41
CA LEU A 22 4.29 8.38 15.99
C LEU A 22 5.47 8.77 16.89
N ARG A 23 5.26 9.61 17.89
CA ARG A 23 6.35 10.15 18.73
C ARG A 23 7.35 11.00 17.93
N GLU A 24 6.92 11.62 16.80
CA GLU A 24 7.78 12.39 15.89
C GLU A 24 8.11 13.76 16.48
N THR A 25 8.83 13.79 17.62
CA THR A 25 9.41 15.00 18.22
C THR A 25 10.79 15.27 17.63
N GLU A 26 11.28 16.50 17.71
CA GLU A 26 12.63 16.88 17.23
C GLU A 26 13.72 15.99 17.84
N GLU A 27 13.62 15.69 19.14
CA GLU A 27 14.53 14.79 19.84
C GLU A 27 14.48 13.36 19.29
N ASN A 28 13.27 12.79 19.14
CA ASN A 28 13.12 11.43 18.61
C ASN A 28 13.54 11.32 17.14
N ILE A 29 13.32 12.36 16.34
CA ILE A 29 13.78 12.42 14.95
C ILE A 29 15.30 12.33 14.94
N LYS A 30 15.98 13.22 15.65
CA LYS A 30 17.45 13.25 15.71
C LYS A 30 18.02 11.92 16.20
N ASN A 31 17.60 11.47 17.37
CA ASN A 31 18.11 10.26 18.00
C ASN A 31 17.80 9.00 17.16
N GLY A 32 16.57 8.92 16.59
CA GLY A 32 16.17 7.79 15.77
C GLY A 32 16.96 7.69 14.46
N ILE A 33 17.21 8.81 13.79
CA ILE A 33 18.01 8.87 12.57
C ILE A 33 19.47 8.47 12.86
N GLU A 34 20.09 9.07 13.88
CA GLU A 34 21.48 8.77 14.25
C GLU A 34 21.65 7.28 14.60
N ALA A 35 20.76 6.73 15.41
CA ALA A 35 20.84 5.32 15.82
C ALA A 35 20.57 4.35 14.65
N LEU A 36 19.55 4.63 13.80
CA LEU A 36 19.28 3.77 12.64
C LEU A 36 20.43 3.81 11.63
N ARG A 37 20.98 5.00 11.38
CA ARG A 37 22.15 5.14 10.50
C ARG A 37 23.34 4.31 10.99
N LYS A 38 23.64 4.38 12.28
CA LYS A 38 24.71 3.59 12.91
C LYS A 38 24.48 2.08 12.72
N LEU A 39 23.26 1.58 12.96
CA LEU A 39 22.92 0.17 12.74
C LEU A 39 23.18 -0.27 11.29
N LEU A 40 22.83 0.57 10.31
CA LEU A 40 23.07 0.28 8.90
C LEU A 40 24.56 0.36 8.51
N GLU A 41 25.32 1.26 9.12
CA GLU A 41 26.77 1.37 8.87
C GLU A 41 27.57 0.19 9.44
N GLU A 42 27.10 -0.37 10.57
CA GLU A 42 27.67 -1.55 11.20
C GLU A 42 27.34 -2.84 10.43
N ASP A 43 26.16 -2.92 9.79
CA ASP A 43 25.75 -4.08 8.99
C ASP A 43 26.29 -3.98 7.55
N LYS A 44 27.30 -4.78 7.24
CA LYS A 44 27.90 -4.81 5.89
C LYS A 44 27.09 -5.68 4.90
N THR A 45 26.08 -6.38 5.33
CA THR A 45 25.28 -7.29 4.48
C THR A 45 24.18 -6.55 3.74
N MET A 46 23.72 -5.38 4.23
CA MET A 46 22.68 -4.58 3.64
C MET A 46 23.18 -3.32 2.95
N TYR A 47 22.42 -2.86 1.97
CA TYR A 47 22.59 -1.57 1.32
C TYR A 47 21.26 -0.80 1.31
N PHE A 48 21.25 0.35 1.97
CA PHE A 48 20.18 1.34 1.95
C PHE A 48 20.79 2.74 1.94
N ARG A 49 20.02 3.71 1.42
CA ARG A 49 20.37 5.12 1.61
C ARG A 49 20.34 5.47 3.10
N THR A 50 21.16 6.42 3.50
CA THR A 50 21.30 6.82 4.91
C THR A 50 21.00 8.29 5.16
N ASP A 51 20.47 9.00 4.16
CA ASP A 51 19.98 10.37 4.33
C ASP A 51 18.71 10.40 5.21
N ASP A 52 18.50 11.53 5.86
CA ASP A 52 17.48 11.70 6.87
C ASP A 52 16.06 11.41 6.33
N GLU A 53 15.75 11.93 5.14
CA GLU A 53 14.42 11.79 4.53
C GLU A 53 14.11 10.32 4.23
N PHE A 54 15.11 9.58 3.78
CA PHE A 54 14.96 8.14 3.50
C PHE A 54 14.80 7.32 4.77
N LEU A 55 15.59 7.58 5.81
CA LEU A 55 15.50 6.84 7.08
C LEU A 55 14.17 7.08 7.80
N ILE A 56 13.59 8.27 7.67
CA ILE A 56 12.28 8.61 8.23
C ILE A 56 11.16 7.73 7.68
N ILE A 57 11.26 7.26 6.44
CA ILE A 57 10.29 6.31 5.85
C ILE A 57 10.10 5.08 6.73
N PHE A 58 11.18 4.56 7.30
CA PHE A 58 11.18 3.36 8.15
C PHE A 58 10.94 3.67 9.63
N LEU A 59 11.36 4.85 10.07
CA LEU A 59 11.18 5.29 11.46
C LEU A 59 9.71 5.60 11.77
N ARG A 60 8.98 6.25 10.87
CA ARG A 60 7.56 6.60 11.06
C ARG A 60 6.67 5.41 11.40
N PRO A 61 6.61 4.32 10.60
CA PRO A 61 5.78 3.16 10.91
C PRO A 61 6.22 2.44 12.18
N CYS A 62 7.47 2.60 12.58
CA CYS A 62 8.08 2.04 13.79
C CYS A 62 8.08 3.03 14.98
N LYS A 63 7.37 4.17 14.89
CA LYS A 63 7.24 5.17 15.96
C LYS A 63 8.60 5.66 16.49
N TYR A 64 9.55 5.83 15.61
CA TYR A 64 10.92 6.25 15.92
C TYR A 64 11.66 5.34 16.92
N TYR A 65 11.36 4.02 16.90
CA TYR A 65 12.19 3.01 17.55
C TYR A 65 13.20 2.48 16.52
N PRO A 66 14.49 2.83 16.60
CA PRO A 66 15.46 2.55 15.53
C PRO A 66 15.70 1.05 15.32
N GLU A 67 15.71 0.24 16.38
CA GLU A 67 15.85 -1.22 16.28
C GLU A 67 14.66 -1.85 15.55
N SER A 68 13.45 -1.31 15.77
CA SER A 68 12.24 -1.77 15.08
C SER A 68 12.25 -1.37 13.60
N ALA A 69 12.79 -0.19 13.28
CA ALA A 69 12.96 0.28 11.91
C ALA A 69 14.01 -0.55 11.18
N TYR A 70 15.14 -0.83 11.82
CA TYR A 70 16.17 -1.72 11.30
C TYR A 70 15.63 -3.14 11.04
N ALA A 71 14.90 -3.73 12.00
CA ALA A 71 14.26 -5.02 11.82
C ALA A 71 13.21 -5.02 10.68
N LEU A 72 12.54 -3.87 10.43
CA LEU A 72 11.66 -3.72 9.27
C LEU A 72 12.46 -3.75 7.97
N MET A 73 13.60 -3.06 7.91
CA MET A 73 14.49 -3.05 6.72
C MET A 73 15.03 -4.46 6.43
N GLN A 74 15.38 -5.24 7.46
CA GLN A 74 15.76 -6.64 7.31
C GLN A 74 14.62 -7.47 6.71
N ARG A 75 13.40 -7.36 7.24
CA ARG A 75 12.23 -8.09 6.70
C ARG A 75 11.91 -7.70 5.27
N ILE A 76 12.10 -6.43 4.89
CA ILE A 76 11.96 -5.97 3.49
C ILE A 76 13.02 -6.66 2.62
N SER A 77 14.25 -6.73 3.07
CA SER A 77 15.35 -7.40 2.36
C SER A 77 15.06 -8.90 2.17
N ASP A 78 14.64 -9.59 3.23
CA ASP A 78 14.22 -11.00 3.18
C ASP A 78 13.06 -11.21 2.21
N PHE A 79 12.06 -10.31 2.23
CA PHE A 79 10.92 -10.39 1.35
C PHE A 79 11.31 -10.22 -0.12
N LYS A 80 12.21 -9.28 -0.42
CA LYS A 80 12.73 -9.06 -1.78
C LYS A 80 13.50 -10.28 -2.29
N VAL A 81 14.38 -10.85 -1.49
CA VAL A 81 15.12 -12.08 -1.85
C VAL A 81 14.15 -13.23 -2.12
N LYS A 82 13.19 -13.46 -1.24
CA LYS A 82 12.19 -14.54 -1.39
C LYS A 82 11.34 -14.38 -2.65
N ASN A 83 11.13 -13.16 -3.11
CA ASN A 83 10.28 -12.84 -4.25
C ASN A 83 11.06 -12.23 -5.43
N ALA A 84 12.36 -12.49 -5.52
CA ALA A 84 13.24 -11.89 -6.51
C ALA A 84 12.74 -12.09 -7.95
N ALA A 85 12.21 -13.27 -8.28
CA ALA A 85 11.65 -13.57 -9.60
C ALA A 85 10.50 -12.63 -10.04
N LEU A 86 9.86 -11.94 -9.08
CA LEU A 86 8.75 -11.00 -9.35
C LEU A 86 9.17 -9.54 -9.19
N LEU A 87 10.18 -9.26 -8.38
CA LEU A 87 10.49 -7.91 -7.92
C LEU A 87 11.82 -7.37 -8.44
N ASP A 88 12.73 -8.24 -8.88
CA ASP A 88 14.03 -7.79 -9.38
C ASP A 88 13.87 -6.91 -10.63
N ASN A 89 14.40 -5.69 -10.54
CA ASN A 89 14.34 -4.67 -11.59
C ASN A 89 12.92 -4.25 -12.01
N LEU A 90 11.91 -4.53 -11.19
CA LEU A 90 10.52 -4.17 -11.47
C LEU A 90 10.38 -2.65 -11.63
N VAL A 91 9.77 -2.22 -12.74
CA VAL A 91 9.44 -0.81 -13.01
C VAL A 91 7.97 -0.67 -13.44
N PRO A 92 7.37 0.53 -13.32
CA PRO A 92 5.96 0.72 -13.67
C PRO A 92 5.58 0.30 -15.09
N MET A 93 6.50 0.45 -16.04
CA MET A 93 6.25 0.09 -17.44
C MET A 93 6.01 -1.42 -17.64
N ASP A 94 6.56 -2.28 -16.77
CA ASP A 94 6.37 -3.74 -16.86
C ASP A 94 4.90 -4.13 -16.66
N GLU A 95 4.15 -3.37 -15.86
CA GLU A 95 2.75 -3.64 -15.57
C GLU A 95 1.78 -2.63 -16.22
N ARG A 96 2.27 -1.74 -17.10
CA ARG A 96 1.45 -0.71 -17.74
C ARG A 96 0.23 -1.29 -18.45
N THR A 97 0.41 -2.31 -19.26
CA THR A 97 -0.69 -2.98 -19.99
C THR A 97 -1.70 -3.58 -19.02
N ALA A 98 -1.24 -4.30 -18.00
CA ALA A 98 -2.11 -4.90 -17.00
C ALA A 98 -2.89 -3.84 -16.21
N MET A 99 -2.27 -2.70 -15.86
CA MET A 99 -2.95 -1.59 -15.19
C MET A 99 -4.04 -0.98 -16.07
N PHE A 100 -3.78 -0.78 -17.38
CA PHE A 100 -4.68 -0.07 -18.28
C PHE A 100 -5.86 -0.91 -18.75
N GLU A 101 -5.64 -2.19 -19.02
CA GLU A 101 -6.65 -3.03 -19.65
C GLU A 101 -7.85 -3.37 -18.76
N ASN A 102 -7.67 -3.43 -17.45
CA ASN A 102 -8.68 -3.99 -16.58
C ASN A 102 -9.17 -3.08 -15.46
N ASN A 103 -8.54 -1.91 -15.27
CA ASN A 103 -8.88 -1.00 -14.14
C ASN A 103 -9.11 -1.74 -12.80
N VAL A 104 -8.34 -2.84 -12.59
CA VAL A 104 -8.46 -3.68 -11.38
C VAL A 104 -8.08 -2.90 -10.14
N VAL A 105 -7.11 -2.01 -10.28
CA VAL A 105 -6.63 -1.14 -9.21
C VAL A 105 -6.84 0.31 -9.63
N ASN A 106 -7.39 1.09 -8.73
CA ASN A 106 -7.54 2.53 -8.91
C ASN A 106 -7.17 3.26 -7.61
N VAL A 107 -6.79 4.51 -7.72
CA VAL A 107 -6.46 5.38 -6.59
C VAL A 107 -7.42 6.57 -6.61
N LEU A 108 -8.07 6.89 -5.49
CA LEU A 108 -8.87 8.11 -5.43
C LEU A 108 -7.99 9.35 -5.63
N LYS A 109 -8.45 10.27 -6.47
CA LYS A 109 -7.73 11.54 -6.74
C LYS A 109 -7.54 12.36 -5.48
N GLY A 110 -8.53 12.33 -4.57
CA GLY A 110 -8.48 12.97 -3.26
C GLY A 110 -8.13 12.00 -2.13
N ARG A 111 -7.92 12.55 -0.96
CA ARG A 111 -7.78 11.81 0.29
C ARG A 111 -9.13 11.66 0.98
N ASP A 112 -9.26 10.73 1.91
CA ASP A 112 -10.46 10.63 2.74
C ASP A 112 -10.53 11.78 3.77
N HIS A 113 -11.62 11.85 4.54
CA HIS A 113 -11.84 12.88 5.55
C HIS A 113 -10.82 12.89 6.70
N LYS A 114 -9.97 11.87 6.80
CA LYS A 114 -8.84 11.79 7.76
C LYS A 114 -7.50 12.05 7.08
N GLY A 115 -7.51 12.46 5.81
CA GLY A 115 -6.32 12.73 5.01
C GLY A 115 -5.55 11.50 4.54
N ARG A 116 -6.17 10.30 4.59
CA ARG A 116 -5.54 9.04 4.17
C ARG A 116 -5.68 8.84 2.66
N ARG A 117 -4.69 8.25 2.00
CA ARG A 117 -4.83 7.80 0.61
C ARG A 117 -5.75 6.60 0.54
N VAL A 118 -6.57 6.55 -0.49
CA VAL A 118 -7.57 5.49 -0.70
C VAL A 118 -7.23 4.72 -1.97
N LEU A 119 -6.92 3.44 -1.81
CA LEU A 119 -6.73 2.48 -2.88
C LEU A 119 -8.04 1.72 -3.09
N ILE A 120 -8.48 1.60 -4.33
CA ILE A 120 -9.64 0.79 -4.72
C ILE A 120 -9.13 -0.41 -5.50
N VAL A 121 -9.59 -1.60 -5.10
CA VAL A 121 -9.25 -2.86 -5.74
C VAL A 121 -10.53 -3.52 -6.22
N ASN A 122 -10.75 -3.52 -7.53
CA ASN A 122 -11.94 -4.08 -8.18
C ASN A 122 -11.73 -5.56 -8.49
N THR A 123 -11.85 -6.42 -7.48
CA THR A 123 -11.63 -7.87 -7.58
C THR A 123 -12.89 -8.66 -7.95
N GLY A 124 -14.00 -7.99 -8.21
CA GLY A 124 -15.23 -8.58 -8.75
C GLY A 124 -15.20 -8.72 -10.27
N LYS A 125 -16.30 -8.43 -10.94
CA LYS A 125 -16.49 -8.58 -12.40
C LYS A 125 -15.49 -7.79 -13.25
N THR A 126 -14.89 -6.73 -12.71
CA THR A 126 -13.92 -5.90 -13.43
C THR A 126 -12.59 -6.63 -13.64
N TRP A 127 -12.21 -7.49 -12.70
CA TRP A 127 -10.95 -8.21 -12.81
C TRP A 127 -11.06 -9.43 -13.75
N ASP A 128 -10.23 -9.46 -14.77
CA ASP A 128 -10.04 -10.62 -15.62
C ASP A 128 -8.69 -11.30 -15.35
N PRO A 129 -8.66 -12.43 -14.62
CA PRO A 129 -7.42 -13.13 -14.29
C PRO A 129 -6.64 -13.68 -15.50
N SER A 130 -7.28 -13.79 -16.66
CA SER A 130 -6.59 -14.18 -17.89
C SER A 130 -5.75 -13.06 -18.51
N LYS A 131 -6.05 -11.82 -18.16
CA LYS A 131 -5.34 -10.61 -18.60
C LYS A 131 -4.39 -10.07 -17.53
N VAL A 132 -4.85 -10.06 -16.28
CA VAL A 132 -4.07 -9.65 -15.10
C VAL A 132 -4.04 -10.83 -14.14
N ASN A 133 -3.01 -11.65 -14.23
CA ASN A 133 -2.86 -12.78 -13.32
C ASN A 133 -2.48 -12.32 -11.90
N ALA A 134 -2.46 -13.26 -10.95
CA ALA A 134 -2.18 -12.96 -9.55
C ALA A 134 -0.78 -12.36 -9.33
N ASP A 135 0.22 -12.74 -10.12
CA ASP A 135 1.56 -12.18 -10.02
C ASP A 135 1.62 -10.74 -10.53
N SER A 136 0.98 -10.42 -11.66
CA SER A 136 0.82 -9.05 -12.14
C SER A 136 0.05 -8.20 -11.13
N LEU A 137 -1.03 -8.73 -10.56
CA LEU A 137 -1.81 -8.02 -9.54
C LEU A 137 -0.95 -7.70 -8.31
N PHE A 138 -0.10 -8.64 -7.87
CA PHE A 138 0.83 -8.41 -6.77
C PHE A 138 1.87 -7.33 -7.12
N ARG A 139 2.48 -7.39 -8.33
CA ARG A 139 3.45 -6.37 -8.78
C ARG A 139 2.82 -4.98 -8.86
N ILE A 140 1.57 -4.86 -9.31
CA ILE A 140 0.83 -3.60 -9.31
C ILE A 140 0.70 -3.05 -7.89
N PHE A 141 0.31 -3.86 -6.91
CA PHE A 141 0.23 -3.42 -5.51
C PHE A 141 1.59 -2.99 -4.96
N TYR A 142 2.64 -3.72 -5.29
CA TYR A 142 3.99 -3.40 -4.85
C TYR A 142 4.46 -2.05 -5.42
N LEU A 143 4.27 -1.80 -6.70
CA LEU A 143 4.60 -0.52 -7.36
C LEU A 143 3.79 0.66 -6.78
N ILE A 144 2.49 0.49 -6.58
CA ILE A 144 1.63 1.54 -5.97
C ILE A 144 2.13 1.88 -4.57
N HIS A 145 2.54 0.88 -3.80
CA HIS A 145 3.13 1.10 -2.49
C HIS A 145 4.43 1.90 -2.58
N GLU A 146 5.33 1.57 -3.52
CA GLU A 146 6.60 2.30 -3.69
C GLU A 146 6.39 3.76 -4.06
N ALA A 147 5.38 4.07 -4.88
CA ALA A 147 4.99 5.45 -5.16
C ALA A 147 4.38 6.13 -3.92
N ALA A 148 3.48 5.46 -3.20
CA ALA A 148 2.79 6.02 -2.04
C ALA A 148 3.73 6.33 -0.87
N VAL A 149 4.82 5.58 -0.73
CA VAL A 149 5.80 5.80 0.34
C VAL A 149 6.60 7.09 0.17
N LEU A 150 6.62 7.67 -1.04
CA LEU A 150 7.27 8.94 -1.33
C LEU A 150 6.49 10.17 -0.81
N GLU A 151 5.26 9.97 -0.36
CA GLU A 151 4.44 11.05 0.19
C GLU A 151 4.56 11.13 1.73
N PRO A 152 5.20 12.16 2.32
CA PRO A 152 5.29 12.31 3.77
C PRO A 152 3.93 12.30 4.47
N GLU A 153 2.92 12.93 3.88
CA GLU A 153 1.54 12.94 4.37
C GLU A 153 0.98 11.50 4.48
N THR A 154 1.23 10.66 3.47
CA THR A 154 0.79 9.25 3.44
C THR A 154 1.57 8.39 4.43
N GLN A 155 2.86 8.65 4.65
CA GLN A 155 3.65 7.97 5.68
C GLN A 155 3.06 8.20 7.08
N VAL A 156 2.57 9.40 7.37
CA VAL A 156 1.98 9.75 8.67
C VAL A 156 0.53 9.30 8.77
N ARG A 157 -0.32 9.69 7.83
CA ARG A 157 -1.77 9.42 7.89
C ARG A 157 -2.14 8.00 7.49
N GLY A 158 -1.32 7.37 6.66
CA GLY A 158 -1.50 6.00 6.20
C GLY A 158 -2.45 5.88 5.01
N VAL A 159 -2.76 4.63 4.69
CA VAL A 159 -3.59 4.24 3.56
C VAL A 159 -4.82 3.46 4.01
N VAL A 160 -5.88 3.55 3.22
CA VAL A 160 -7.12 2.77 3.33
C VAL A 160 -7.34 2.03 2.03
N VAL A 161 -7.82 0.82 2.10
CA VAL A 161 -8.11 0.00 0.92
C VAL A 161 -9.61 -0.30 0.90
N ILE A 162 -10.26 -0.05 -0.24
CA ILE A 162 -11.61 -0.52 -0.55
C ILE A 162 -11.46 -1.68 -1.53
N MET A 163 -11.85 -2.87 -1.11
CA MET A 163 -11.89 -4.06 -1.95
C MET A 163 -13.33 -4.29 -2.43
N ASP A 164 -13.56 -4.01 -3.70
CA ASP A 164 -14.88 -4.13 -4.33
C ASP A 164 -15.02 -5.51 -5.01
N PHE A 165 -15.93 -6.32 -4.50
CA PHE A 165 -16.21 -7.65 -5.00
C PHE A 165 -17.52 -7.72 -5.82
N ASP A 166 -18.02 -6.58 -6.35
CA ASP A 166 -19.23 -6.56 -7.18
C ASP A 166 -19.10 -7.53 -8.36
N GLY A 167 -20.04 -8.46 -8.46
CA GLY A 167 -20.08 -9.46 -9.53
C GLY A 167 -18.93 -10.48 -9.49
N LEU A 168 -18.36 -10.76 -8.31
CA LEU A 168 -17.40 -11.85 -8.13
C LEU A 168 -17.96 -13.17 -8.66
N SER A 169 -17.20 -13.87 -9.47
CA SER A 169 -17.53 -15.18 -10.05
C SER A 169 -16.43 -16.20 -9.79
N MET A 170 -16.69 -17.47 -10.17
CA MET A 170 -15.68 -18.53 -10.06
C MET A 170 -14.40 -18.23 -10.86
N LYS A 171 -14.50 -17.46 -11.95
CA LYS A 171 -13.32 -17.06 -12.74
C LYS A 171 -12.31 -16.30 -11.86
N GLN A 172 -12.75 -15.33 -11.08
CA GLN A 172 -11.89 -14.57 -10.18
C GLN A 172 -11.39 -15.43 -9.00
N VAL A 173 -12.26 -16.25 -8.41
CA VAL A 173 -11.87 -17.17 -7.33
C VAL A 173 -10.74 -18.10 -7.78
N MET A 174 -10.84 -18.67 -8.98
CA MET A 174 -9.82 -19.55 -9.56
C MET A 174 -8.53 -18.80 -9.97
N GLY A 175 -8.62 -17.50 -10.20
CA GLY A 175 -7.45 -16.62 -10.43
C GLY A 175 -6.60 -16.35 -9.19
N LEU A 176 -7.12 -16.65 -8.00
CA LEU A 176 -6.41 -16.53 -6.73
C LEU A 176 -5.80 -17.88 -6.31
N SER A 177 -4.80 -17.81 -5.45
CA SER A 177 -4.16 -19.00 -4.88
C SER A 177 -3.73 -18.75 -3.43
N PRO A 178 -3.59 -19.80 -2.60
CA PRO A 178 -3.02 -19.65 -1.26
C PRO A 178 -1.61 -19.06 -1.27
N SER A 179 -0.80 -19.33 -2.30
CA SER A 179 0.54 -18.73 -2.45
C SER A 179 0.48 -17.23 -2.69
N PHE A 180 -0.45 -16.76 -3.52
CA PHE A 180 -0.71 -15.33 -3.69
C PHE A 180 -1.17 -14.69 -2.38
N SER A 181 -2.12 -15.31 -1.68
CA SER A 181 -2.64 -14.81 -0.41
C SER A 181 -1.53 -14.68 0.65
N MET A 182 -0.69 -15.71 0.76
CA MET A 182 0.45 -15.72 1.68
C MET A 182 1.46 -14.61 1.34
N ARG A 183 1.81 -14.46 0.05
CA ARG A 183 2.73 -13.42 -0.43
C ARG A 183 2.20 -12.02 -0.14
N LEU A 184 0.96 -11.76 -0.53
CA LEU A 184 0.34 -10.45 -0.32
C LEU A 184 0.25 -10.09 1.17
N LEU A 185 -0.18 -11.02 2.01
CA LEU A 185 -0.32 -10.76 3.43
C LEU A 185 1.03 -10.68 4.15
N SER A 186 2.03 -11.45 3.71
CA SER A 186 3.41 -11.30 4.20
C SER A 186 3.97 -9.91 3.86
N PHE A 187 3.75 -9.43 2.62
CA PHE A 187 4.12 -8.08 2.25
C PHE A 187 3.46 -7.04 3.15
N ILE A 188 2.14 -7.06 3.24
CA ILE A 188 1.36 -6.07 4.01
C ILE A 188 1.73 -6.07 5.49
N GLN A 189 1.96 -7.24 6.08
CA GLN A 189 2.14 -7.39 7.52
C GLN A 189 3.60 -7.26 7.98
N ASP A 190 4.57 -7.59 7.10
CA ASP A 190 5.98 -7.71 7.50
C ASP A 190 6.92 -6.77 6.73
N ALA A 191 6.64 -6.46 5.46
CA ALA A 191 7.60 -5.81 4.56
C ALA A 191 7.10 -4.50 3.94
N MET A 192 6.04 -3.92 4.48
CA MET A 192 5.47 -2.67 3.96
C MET A 192 5.74 -1.52 4.94
N PRO A 193 6.60 -0.53 4.60
CA PRO A 193 6.86 0.63 5.46
C PRO A 193 5.74 1.70 5.40
N LEU A 194 4.52 1.30 5.07
CA LEU A 194 3.34 2.16 5.14
C LEU A 194 2.35 1.69 6.21
N ARG A 195 1.60 2.63 6.72
CA ARG A 195 0.57 2.38 7.74
C ARG A 195 -0.76 2.03 7.07
N LEU A 196 -1.06 0.75 6.89
CA LEU A 196 -2.40 0.32 6.51
C LEU A 196 -3.35 0.54 7.70
N LYS A 197 -4.29 1.46 7.54
CA LYS A 197 -5.21 1.87 8.62
C LYS A 197 -6.49 1.03 8.63
N GLU A 198 -7.12 0.84 7.48
CA GLU A 198 -8.38 0.12 7.34
C GLU A 198 -8.45 -0.60 5.98
N VAL A 199 -9.12 -1.74 5.95
CA VAL A 199 -9.48 -2.48 4.74
C VAL A 199 -11.00 -2.69 4.75
N HIS A 200 -11.69 -2.15 3.77
CA HIS A 200 -13.12 -2.23 3.60
C HIS A 200 -13.48 -3.18 2.48
N ILE A 201 -14.12 -4.29 2.81
CA ILE A 201 -14.63 -5.27 1.86
C ILE A 201 -16.09 -4.93 1.58
N VAL A 202 -16.37 -4.58 0.31
CA VAL A 202 -17.70 -4.11 -0.10
C VAL A 202 -18.28 -4.97 -1.21
N LYS A 203 -19.61 -5.01 -1.30
CA LYS A 203 -20.41 -5.69 -2.33
C LYS A 203 -20.02 -7.18 -2.51
N GLN A 204 -19.44 -7.80 -1.48
CA GLN A 204 -19.08 -9.21 -1.55
C GLN A 204 -20.31 -10.10 -1.59
N PRO A 205 -20.44 -10.96 -2.62
CA PRO A 205 -21.51 -11.96 -2.70
C PRO A 205 -21.17 -13.19 -1.84
N PHE A 206 -22.10 -14.14 -1.75
CA PHE A 206 -21.89 -15.41 -1.04
C PHE A 206 -20.61 -16.15 -1.44
N LEU A 207 -20.25 -16.09 -2.73
CA LEU A 207 -19.03 -16.71 -3.27
C LEU A 207 -17.74 -16.19 -2.63
N PHE A 208 -17.75 -15.01 -2.01
CA PHE A 208 -16.61 -14.44 -1.31
C PHE A 208 -16.09 -15.33 -0.16
N ASP A 209 -16.90 -16.21 0.39
CA ASP A 209 -16.46 -17.16 1.42
C ASP A 209 -15.32 -18.05 0.94
N LEU A 210 -15.25 -18.37 -0.35
CA LEU A 210 -14.13 -19.13 -0.92
C LEU A 210 -12.85 -18.30 -0.94
N VAL A 211 -12.95 -17.03 -1.31
CA VAL A 211 -11.81 -16.08 -1.25
C VAL A 211 -11.35 -15.94 0.19
N TRP A 212 -12.27 -15.70 1.12
CA TRP A 212 -11.93 -15.52 2.52
C TRP A 212 -11.22 -16.74 3.14
N ARG A 213 -11.62 -17.95 2.77
CA ARG A 213 -10.95 -19.19 3.22
C ARG A 213 -9.48 -19.27 2.78
N MET A 214 -9.12 -18.71 1.62
CA MET A 214 -7.73 -18.67 1.15
C MET A 214 -6.87 -17.63 1.90
N PHE A 215 -7.47 -16.53 2.35
CA PHE A 215 -6.74 -15.45 3.03
C PHE A 215 -6.71 -15.61 4.55
N LYS A 216 -7.80 -16.05 5.15
CA LYS A 216 -8.00 -16.12 6.61
C LYS A 216 -6.85 -16.77 7.38
N PRO A 217 -6.22 -17.88 6.93
CA PRO A 217 -5.11 -18.51 7.65
C PRO A 217 -3.87 -17.62 7.82
N PHE A 218 -3.67 -16.66 6.93
CA PHE A 218 -2.51 -15.79 6.90
C PHE A 218 -2.77 -14.40 7.52
N VAL A 219 -4.02 -14.08 7.85
CA VAL A 219 -4.41 -12.80 8.46
C VAL A 219 -4.13 -12.82 9.95
N ARG A 220 -3.16 -12.02 10.39
CA ARG A 220 -2.84 -11.86 11.82
C ARG A 220 -3.84 -10.94 12.51
N GLU A 221 -3.94 -11.04 13.82
CA GLU A 221 -4.91 -10.31 14.64
C GLU A 221 -4.89 -8.80 14.42
N LYS A 222 -3.70 -8.20 14.32
CA LYS A 222 -3.54 -6.75 14.07
C LYS A 222 -4.21 -6.30 12.77
N LEU A 223 -4.06 -7.07 11.68
CA LEU A 223 -4.70 -6.77 10.41
C LEU A 223 -6.19 -7.06 10.49
N ARG A 224 -6.59 -8.18 11.10
CA ARG A 224 -7.99 -8.56 11.25
C ARG A 224 -8.83 -7.48 11.95
N LYS A 225 -8.28 -6.80 12.95
CA LYS A 225 -8.93 -5.67 13.65
C LYS A 225 -9.13 -4.43 12.78
N ARG A 226 -8.53 -4.39 11.60
CA ARG A 226 -8.63 -3.29 10.63
C ARG A 226 -9.46 -3.65 9.40
N MET A 227 -10.02 -4.86 9.35
CA MET A 227 -10.82 -5.35 8.23
C MET A 227 -12.31 -5.26 8.58
N TYR A 228 -13.07 -4.64 7.69
CA TYR A 228 -14.50 -4.40 7.84
C TYR A 228 -15.23 -4.96 6.63
N PHE A 229 -16.29 -5.73 6.89
CA PHE A 229 -17.09 -6.41 5.86
C PHE A 229 -18.46 -5.73 5.80
N HIS A 230 -18.79 -5.10 4.68
CA HIS A 230 -19.96 -4.24 4.55
C HIS A 230 -21.11 -4.87 3.75
N GLY A 231 -20.84 -5.93 2.97
CA GLY A 231 -21.81 -6.44 2.02
C GLY A 231 -22.25 -5.34 1.05
N SER A 232 -23.52 -5.26 0.76
CA SER A 232 -24.10 -4.20 -0.07
C SER A 232 -24.50 -2.94 0.71
N LYS A 233 -24.27 -2.91 2.04
CA LYS A 233 -24.74 -1.83 2.93
C LYS A 233 -23.69 -0.70 2.99
N MET A 234 -23.70 0.22 2.04
CA MET A 234 -22.75 1.33 1.99
C MET A 234 -22.82 2.26 3.21
N ASN A 235 -23.97 2.37 3.88
CA ASN A 235 -24.09 3.12 5.14
C ASN A 235 -23.13 2.59 6.23
N SER A 236 -22.80 1.30 6.20
CA SER A 236 -21.78 0.73 7.10
C SER A 236 -20.38 1.24 6.76
N LEU A 237 -20.05 1.43 5.47
CA LEU A 237 -18.79 2.06 5.05
C LEU A 237 -18.72 3.53 5.51
N HIS A 238 -19.88 4.23 5.47
CA HIS A 238 -19.96 5.64 5.84
C HIS A 238 -19.66 5.90 7.32
N THR A 239 -19.74 4.90 8.19
CA THR A 239 -19.32 5.03 9.59
C THR A 239 -17.79 5.14 9.75
N HIS A 240 -17.04 4.77 8.72
CA HIS A 240 -15.56 4.80 8.69
C HIS A 240 -15.01 5.91 7.78
N MET A 241 -15.72 6.18 6.68
CA MET A 241 -15.31 7.14 5.65
C MET A 241 -16.48 8.08 5.35
N ALA A 242 -16.29 9.38 5.56
CA ALA A 242 -17.34 10.38 5.33
C ALA A 242 -17.83 10.36 3.87
N PRO A 243 -19.15 10.37 3.62
CA PRO A 243 -19.73 10.39 2.27
C PRO A 243 -19.20 11.52 1.38
N SER A 244 -18.89 12.68 1.97
CA SER A 244 -18.34 13.84 1.27
C SER A 244 -16.95 13.58 0.62
N HIS A 245 -16.28 12.48 0.99
CA HIS A 245 -14.97 12.07 0.46
C HIS A 245 -15.04 10.73 -0.30
N LEU A 246 -16.24 10.22 -0.52
CA LEU A 246 -16.48 8.99 -1.28
C LEU A 246 -17.19 9.28 -2.58
N PRO A 247 -16.88 8.56 -3.67
CA PRO A 247 -17.61 8.66 -4.92
C PRO A 247 -18.99 7.96 -4.83
N LYS A 248 -19.90 8.33 -5.74
CA LYS A 248 -21.24 7.73 -5.86
C LYS A 248 -21.20 6.21 -6.02
N ASN A 249 -20.14 5.64 -6.58
CA ASN A 249 -19.90 4.19 -6.65
C ASN A 249 -20.03 3.48 -5.28
N TYR A 250 -19.78 4.23 -4.19
CA TYR A 250 -19.85 3.77 -2.80
C TYR A 250 -20.88 4.56 -1.98
N GLY A 251 -21.90 5.12 -2.63
CA GLY A 251 -22.96 5.88 -1.99
C GLY A 251 -22.51 7.24 -1.43
N GLY A 252 -21.38 7.77 -1.90
CA GLY A 252 -20.86 9.06 -1.49
C GLY A 252 -21.39 10.25 -2.31
N GLU A 253 -20.88 11.42 -2.02
CA GLU A 253 -21.28 12.70 -2.61
C GLU A 253 -20.41 13.14 -3.77
N LEU A 254 -19.18 12.60 -3.89
CA LEU A 254 -18.28 12.88 -5.01
C LEU A 254 -18.84 12.27 -6.31
N PRO A 255 -18.52 12.84 -7.49
CA PRO A 255 -18.84 12.24 -8.78
C PRO A 255 -18.46 10.77 -8.85
N GLU A 256 -19.11 10.02 -9.71
CA GLU A 256 -18.66 8.65 -10.03
C GLU A 256 -17.24 8.66 -10.55
N ILE A 257 -16.52 7.57 -10.30
CA ILE A 257 -15.16 7.39 -10.83
C ILE A 257 -15.27 7.23 -12.35
N ASP A 258 -14.85 8.26 -13.08
CA ASP A 258 -14.84 8.35 -14.54
C ASP A 258 -13.43 8.24 -15.14
N TYR A 259 -12.45 7.80 -14.35
CA TYR A 259 -11.05 7.71 -14.71
C TYR A 259 -10.49 6.30 -14.40
N THR A 260 -9.38 5.99 -15.03
CA THR A 260 -8.72 4.68 -14.95
C THR A 260 -7.26 4.84 -14.52
N ALA A 261 -6.54 3.73 -14.48
CA ALA A 261 -5.10 3.73 -14.23
C ALA A 261 -4.33 4.60 -15.25
N ALA A 262 -4.82 4.74 -16.47
CA ALA A 262 -4.19 5.61 -17.47
C ALA A 262 -4.11 7.09 -17.03
N ASP A 263 -5.05 7.54 -16.22
CA ASP A 263 -5.13 8.93 -15.75
C ASP A 263 -4.16 9.25 -14.60
N TRP A 264 -3.79 8.26 -13.80
CA TRP A 264 -2.84 8.45 -12.68
C TRP A 264 -1.47 7.79 -12.93
N PHE A 265 -1.32 7.00 -13.98
CA PHE A 265 -0.04 6.39 -14.36
C PHE A 265 1.10 7.41 -14.58
N PRO A 266 0.87 8.63 -15.13
CA PRO A 266 1.93 9.62 -15.22
C PRO A 266 2.64 9.92 -13.89
N ALA A 267 1.94 9.80 -12.75
CA ALA A 267 2.56 9.95 -11.43
C ALA A 267 3.63 8.89 -11.13
N PHE A 268 3.55 7.72 -11.75
CA PHE A 268 4.61 6.71 -11.66
C PHE A 268 5.83 7.08 -12.49
N GLN A 269 5.62 7.71 -13.65
CA GLN A 269 6.72 8.17 -14.48
C GLN A 269 7.51 9.26 -13.77
N ASP A 270 6.82 10.14 -13.05
CA ASP A 270 7.43 11.20 -12.24
C ASP A 270 8.31 10.66 -11.09
N CYS A 271 8.06 9.42 -10.61
CA CYS A 271 8.83 8.80 -9.53
C CYS A 271 9.63 7.55 -9.98
N GLU A 272 9.77 7.31 -11.27
CA GLU A 272 10.42 6.11 -11.81
C GLU A 272 11.86 5.95 -11.31
N ASP A 273 12.63 7.03 -11.20
CA ASP A 273 14.00 6.98 -10.69
C ASP A 273 14.05 6.55 -9.22
N SER A 274 13.08 6.96 -8.41
CA SER A 274 12.94 6.52 -7.03
C SER A 274 12.62 5.03 -6.95
N ILE A 275 11.74 4.52 -7.83
CA ILE A 275 11.39 3.09 -7.92
C ILE A 275 12.61 2.28 -8.38
N LYS A 276 13.35 2.75 -9.38
CA LYS A 276 14.60 2.11 -9.81
C LYS A 276 15.63 2.04 -8.69
N ALA A 277 15.78 3.13 -7.93
CA ALA A 277 16.66 3.17 -6.77
C ALA A 277 16.20 2.16 -5.70
N TRP A 278 14.87 2.03 -5.47
CA TRP A 278 14.32 1.06 -4.51
C TRP A 278 14.69 -0.38 -4.86
N ASN A 279 14.81 -0.72 -6.14
CA ASN A 279 15.27 -2.04 -6.57
C ASN A 279 16.67 -2.40 -6.08
N THR A 280 17.51 -1.41 -5.83
CA THR A 280 18.90 -1.62 -5.36
C THR A 280 19.01 -1.82 -3.84
N TYR A 281 17.97 -1.45 -3.07
CA TYR A 281 18.00 -1.57 -1.61
C TYR A 281 17.68 -2.98 -1.14
N GLY A 282 18.30 -3.39 -0.04
CA GLY A 282 18.17 -4.70 0.56
C GLY A 282 19.52 -5.33 0.83
N TYR A 283 19.61 -6.66 0.81
CA TYR A 283 20.91 -7.33 0.93
C TYR A 283 21.79 -7.03 -0.28
N ARG A 284 23.07 -6.84 -0.02
CA ARG A 284 24.07 -6.68 -1.09
C ARG A 284 24.06 -7.94 -1.96
N LYS A 285 24.05 -7.73 -3.26
CA LYS A 285 24.29 -8.80 -4.23
C LYS A 285 25.79 -8.90 -4.43
N ASP A 286 26.34 -10.10 -4.32
CA ASP A 286 27.75 -10.40 -4.61
C ASP A 286 28.11 -10.08 -6.06
#